data_4c17baa31cf1fbf7c3080ffe051e2b53
#
_entry.id   4c17baa31cf1fbf7c3080ffe051e2b53
#
_cell.length_a   1.000
_cell.length_b   1.000
_cell.length_c   1.000
_cell.angle_alpha   90.00
_cell.angle_beta   90.00
_cell.angle_gamma   90.00
#
_symmetry.space_group_name_H-M   'P 1'
#
loop_
_entity.id
_entity.type
_entity.pdbx_description
1 polymer ?
#
loop_
_entity_poly.entity_id
_entity_poly.type
_entity_poly.pdbx_seq_one_letter_code
_entity_poly.pdbx_strand_id
1 'polypeptide(L)'
;VQPTIFDGVTPQMAIAREEIFGPVLAVQSFTDAVDVVKQANNSVYGLQAGVWTRDINKAHGVARALRAGTVHVNQYDEDDITVPFGGFKQSGVGRDKSLHAFAKYTETKTTWIRIDSPV
;
A
#
# COMPACT_ATOMS: atom_id res chain seq x y z
N VAL A 1 22.83 12.51 7.21
CA VAL A 1 23.14 11.08 7.06
C VAL A 1 23.46 10.81 5.59
N GLN A 2 24.51 10.08 5.30
CA GLN A 2 24.86 9.68 3.93
C GLN A 2 23.95 8.52 3.48
N PRO A 3 23.68 8.38 2.16
CA PRO A 3 22.99 7.21 1.63
C PRO A 3 23.66 5.92 2.10
N THR A 4 22.89 5.03 2.72
CA THR A 4 23.42 3.85 3.39
C THR A 4 22.58 2.61 3.03
N ILE A 5 23.26 1.50 2.73
CA ILE A 5 22.62 0.22 2.46
C ILE A 5 23.02 -0.76 3.57
N PHE A 6 22.03 -1.38 4.21
CA PHE A 6 22.21 -2.49 5.15
C PHE A 6 21.86 -3.80 4.44
N ASP A 7 22.81 -4.69 4.29
CA ASP A 7 22.61 -6.02 3.74
C ASP A 7 22.48 -7.08 4.85
N GLY A 8 21.90 -8.23 4.51
CA GLY A 8 21.68 -9.31 5.48
C GLY A 8 20.72 -8.97 6.61
N VAL A 9 19.81 -8.05 6.38
CA VAL A 9 18.80 -7.66 7.38
C VAL A 9 17.83 -8.81 7.60
N THR A 10 17.50 -9.08 8.87
CA THR A 10 16.50 -10.08 9.25
C THR A 10 15.20 -9.43 9.71
N PRO A 11 14.05 -10.13 9.61
CA PRO A 11 12.75 -9.58 10.00
C PRO A 11 12.65 -9.14 11.48
N GLN A 12 13.56 -9.60 12.34
CA GLN A 12 13.59 -9.27 13.78
C GLN A 12 14.29 -7.95 14.08
N MET A 13 15.14 -7.48 13.17
CA MET A 13 15.86 -6.23 13.34
C MET A 13 14.94 -5.02 13.31
N ALA A 14 15.20 -3.99 14.10
CA ALA A 14 14.43 -2.76 14.15
C ALA A 14 14.36 -2.09 12.77
N ILE A 15 15.48 -2.06 12.04
CA ILE A 15 15.57 -1.48 10.68
C ILE A 15 14.68 -2.18 9.64
N ALA A 16 14.23 -3.41 9.89
CA ALA A 16 13.28 -4.12 9.03
C ALA A 16 11.82 -3.74 9.32
N ARG A 17 11.55 -3.13 10.46
CA ARG A 17 10.18 -2.89 10.97
C ARG A 17 9.85 -1.43 11.21
N GLU A 18 10.85 -0.60 11.45
CA GLU A 18 10.68 0.82 11.74
C GLU A 18 11.01 1.66 10.52
N GLU A 19 10.22 2.69 10.27
CA GLU A 19 10.47 3.64 9.22
C GLU A 19 11.58 4.59 9.64
N ILE A 20 12.71 4.60 8.91
CA ILE A 20 13.86 5.46 9.22
C ILE A 20 13.63 6.90 8.74
N PHE A 21 12.83 7.09 7.73
CA PHE A 21 12.54 8.38 7.09
C PHE A 21 13.82 9.14 6.64
N GLY A 22 14.71 8.40 5.97
CA GLY A 22 16.00 8.90 5.50
C GLY A 22 16.58 8.06 4.36
N PRO A 23 17.74 8.40 3.82
CA PRO A 23 18.36 7.73 2.69
C PRO A 23 18.99 6.39 3.10
N VAL A 24 18.16 5.50 3.61
CA VAL A 24 18.58 4.19 4.15
C VAL A 24 17.78 3.09 3.46
N LEU A 25 18.49 2.07 2.97
CA LEU A 25 17.90 0.87 2.37
C LEU A 25 18.26 -0.36 3.20
N ALA A 26 17.25 -1.12 3.61
CA ALA A 26 17.41 -2.42 4.26
C ALA A 26 17.15 -3.54 3.24
N VAL A 27 18.13 -4.43 3.05
CA VAL A 27 18.07 -5.53 2.07
C VAL A 27 17.87 -6.84 2.81
N GLN A 28 16.84 -7.57 2.41
CA GLN A 28 16.51 -8.90 2.92
C GLN A 28 16.48 -9.89 1.77
N SER A 29 17.01 -11.10 1.98
CA SER A 29 16.89 -12.18 1.02
C SER A 29 15.61 -12.97 1.21
N PHE A 30 15.13 -13.60 0.16
CA PHE A 30 13.99 -14.51 0.19
C PHE A 30 14.27 -15.74 -0.69
N THR A 31 13.54 -16.83 -0.46
CA THR A 31 13.76 -18.10 -1.17
C THR A 31 12.84 -18.25 -2.38
N ASP A 32 11.61 -17.83 -2.29
CA ASP A 32 10.60 -17.94 -3.34
C ASP A 32 9.48 -16.88 -3.22
N ALA A 33 8.52 -16.93 -4.12
CA ALA A 33 7.41 -15.97 -4.17
C ALA A 33 6.50 -16.03 -2.92
N VAL A 34 6.36 -17.18 -2.29
CA VAL A 34 5.54 -17.33 -1.07
C VAL A 34 6.25 -16.68 0.11
N ASP A 35 7.56 -16.94 0.21
CA ASP A 35 8.39 -16.38 1.27
C ASP A 35 8.46 -14.84 1.18
N VAL A 36 8.72 -14.27 -0.02
CA VAL A 36 8.78 -12.81 -0.17
C VAL A 36 7.45 -12.13 0.16
N VAL A 37 6.32 -12.71 -0.23
CA VAL A 37 4.99 -12.18 0.12
C VAL A 37 4.76 -12.22 1.63
N LYS A 38 5.15 -13.31 2.29
CA LYS A 38 5.07 -13.43 3.74
C LYS A 38 5.93 -12.38 4.44
N GLN A 39 7.17 -12.20 4.01
CA GLN A 39 8.09 -11.20 4.57
C GLN A 39 7.57 -9.78 4.33
N ALA A 40 7.19 -9.42 3.12
CA ALA A 40 6.68 -8.10 2.76
C ALA A 40 5.38 -7.74 3.51
N ASN A 41 4.52 -8.72 3.76
CA ASN A 41 3.29 -8.50 4.51
C ASN A 41 3.51 -8.47 6.03
N ASN A 42 4.66 -8.89 6.53
CA ASN A 42 5.01 -8.84 7.96
C ASN A 42 5.48 -7.45 8.39
N SER A 43 4.64 -6.46 8.17
CA SER A 43 4.85 -5.06 8.52
C SER A 43 3.53 -4.48 9.03
N VAL A 44 3.61 -3.48 9.88
CA VAL A 44 2.45 -2.66 10.30
C VAL A 44 2.02 -1.67 9.23
N TYR A 45 2.83 -1.47 8.21
CA TYR A 45 2.58 -0.58 7.09
C TYR A 45 2.05 -1.31 5.86
N GLY A 46 1.51 -0.55 4.93
CA GLY A 46 0.99 -1.08 3.67
C GLY A 46 0.61 0.03 2.70
N LEU A 47 1.50 0.99 2.47
CA LEU A 47 1.22 2.08 1.55
C LEU A 47 1.46 1.65 0.10
N GLN A 48 2.68 1.24 -0.21
CA GLN A 48 3.14 1.02 -1.57
C GLN A 48 4.13 -0.14 -1.63
N ALA A 49 4.11 -0.87 -2.74
CA ALA A 49 5.07 -1.93 -3.04
C ALA A 49 5.45 -1.94 -4.52
N GLY A 50 6.62 -2.45 -4.83
CA GLY A 50 7.09 -2.67 -6.19
C GLY A 50 7.51 -4.13 -6.44
N VAL A 51 7.17 -4.67 -7.60
CA VAL A 51 7.52 -6.04 -8.02
C VAL A 51 8.20 -5.99 -9.37
N TRP A 52 9.38 -6.58 -9.49
CA TRP A 52 10.10 -6.69 -10.75
C TRP A 52 10.19 -8.16 -11.17
N THR A 53 9.58 -8.49 -12.31
CA THR A 53 9.60 -9.84 -12.86
C THR A 53 9.28 -9.83 -14.36
N ARG A 54 9.79 -10.81 -15.09
CA ARG A 54 9.41 -11.09 -16.49
C ARG A 54 8.25 -12.09 -16.61
N ASP A 55 7.88 -12.73 -15.50
CA ASP A 55 6.82 -13.73 -15.46
C ASP A 55 5.50 -13.04 -15.09
N ILE A 56 4.59 -12.98 -16.04
CA ILE A 56 3.28 -12.33 -15.85
C ILE A 56 2.42 -13.00 -14.77
N ASN A 57 2.53 -14.31 -14.60
CA ASN A 57 1.78 -15.04 -13.57
C ASN A 57 2.30 -14.68 -12.18
N LYS A 58 3.64 -14.59 -12.02
CA LYS A 58 4.26 -14.10 -10.78
C LYS A 58 3.89 -12.66 -10.51
N ALA A 59 3.91 -11.79 -11.53
CA ALA A 59 3.50 -10.38 -11.40
C ALA A 59 2.10 -10.26 -10.79
N HIS A 60 1.11 -10.89 -11.40
CA HIS A 60 -0.27 -10.87 -10.92
C HIS A 60 -0.45 -11.57 -9.57
N GLY A 61 0.18 -12.72 -9.38
CA GLY A 61 0.08 -13.50 -8.14
C GLY A 61 0.63 -12.73 -6.94
N VAL A 62 1.83 -12.19 -7.07
CA VAL A 62 2.50 -11.42 -6.00
C VAL A 62 1.76 -10.10 -5.76
N ALA A 63 1.41 -9.35 -6.82
CA ALA A 63 0.70 -8.08 -6.66
C ALA A 63 -0.63 -8.25 -5.92
N ARG A 64 -1.39 -9.30 -6.20
CA ARG A 64 -2.64 -9.63 -5.49
C ARG A 64 -2.44 -10.01 -4.04
N ALA A 65 -1.34 -10.69 -3.74
CA ALA A 65 -1.05 -11.21 -2.40
C ALA A 65 -0.45 -10.16 -1.45
N LEU A 66 0.16 -9.11 -1.99
CA LEU A 66 0.72 -8.01 -1.20
C LEU A 66 -0.37 -7.15 -0.55
N ARG A 67 -0.21 -6.86 0.73
CA ARG A 67 -1.10 -6.01 1.54
C ARG A 67 -0.64 -4.56 1.50
N ALA A 68 -0.64 -3.97 0.31
CA ALA A 68 -0.33 -2.57 0.05
C ALA A 68 -1.46 -1.92 -0.76
N GLY A 69 -1.66 -0.63 -0.55
CA GLY A 69 -2.72 0.12 -1.25
C GLY A 69 -2.41 0.36 -2.72
N THR A 70 -1.13 0.45 -3.06
CA THR A 70 -0.64 0.52 -4.44
C THR A 70 0.45 -0.53 -4.64
N VAL A 71 0.38 -1.27 -5.75
CA VAL A 71 1.45 -2.18 -6.17
C VAL A 71 1.85 -1.87 -7.60
N HIS A 72 3.10 -1.48 -7.77
CA HIS A 72 3.71 -1.25 -9.06
C HIS A 72 4.35 -2.55 -9.60
N VAL A 73 4.30 -2.76 -10.89
CA VAL A 73 4.95 -3.89 -11.55
C VAL A 73 5.90 -3.37 -12.62
N ASN A 74 7.19 -3.71 -12.50
CA ASN A 74 8.29 -3.29 -13.37
C ASN A 74 8.44 -1.77 -13.53
N GLN A 75 7.90 -1.03 -12.60
CA GLN A 75 8.01 0.41 -12.46
C GLN A 75 7.93 0.79 -10.98
N TYR A 76 8.21 2.03 -10.65
CA TYR A 76 8.04 2.57 -9.31
C TYR A 76 7.75 4.08 -9.41
N ASP A 77 6.86 4.57 -8.54
CA ASP A 77 6.55 5.98 -8.36
C ASP A 77 5.95 6.70 -9.59
N GLU A 78 5.40 5.97 -10.54
CA GLU A 78 4.50 6.57 -11.53
C GLU A 78 3.13 6.82 -10.91
N ASP A 79 2.61 8.01 -11.10
CA ASP A 79 1.43 8.49 -10.40
C ASP A 79 0.49 9.23 -11.35
N ASP A 80 -0.82 8.98 -11.21
CA ASP A 80 -1.87 9.62 -11.99
C ASP A 80 -3.00 10.08 -11.06
N ILE A 81 -3.48 11.31 -11.27
CA ILE A 81 -4.56 11.88 -10.48
C ILE A 81 -5.87 11.10 -10.59
N THR A 82 -6.07 10.33 -11.64
CA THR A 82 -7.27 9.53 -11.85
C THR A 82 -7.28 8.21 -11.10
N VAL A 83 -6.12 7.79 -10.56
CA VAL A 83 -5.94 6.53 -9.84
C VAL A 83 -5.99 6.78 -8.33
N PRO A 84 -6.77 5.98 -7.56
CA PRO A 84 -6.83 6.16 -6.11
C PRO A 84 -5.50 5.81 -5.45
N PHE A 85 -5.05 6.64 -4.51
CA PHE A 85 -3.84 6.45 -3.72
C PHE A 85 -4.17 6.40 -2.22
N GLY A 86 -3.59 5.46 -1.51
CA GLY A 86 -3.74 5.35 -0.06
C GLY A 86 -3.26 4.01 0.47
N GLY A 87 -3.15 3.92 1.80
CA GLY A 87 -2.56 2.79 2.49
C GLY A 87 -3.55 1.77 3.03
N PHE A 88 -2.98 0.65 3.45
CA PHE A 88 -3.57 -0.33 4.34
C PHE A 88 -2.90 -0.25 5.70
N LYS A 89 -3.48 -0.89 6.71
CA LYS A 89 -2.92 -1.01 8.06
C LYS A 89 -2.61 0.39 8.65
N GLN A 90 -1.45 0.57 9.28
CA GLN A 90 -1.05 1.85 9.88
C GLN A 90 -0.61 2.92 8.87
N SER A 91 -0.47 2.59 7.60
CA SER A 91 -0.27 3.59 6.54
C SER A 91 -1.50 4.45 6.28
N GLY A 92 -2.61 4.17 6.97
CA GLY A 92 -3.77 5.01 6.99
C GLY A 92 -4.99 4.41 6.29
N VAL A 93 -6.11 5.13 6.42
CA VAL A 93 -7.41 4.78 5.85
C VAL A 93 -7.84 5.81 4.81
N GLY A 94 -8.79 5.44 3.96
CA GLY A 94 -9.27 6.30 2.88
C GLY A 94 -8.39 6.26 1.64
N ARG A 95 -8.79 7.05 0.66
CA ARG A 95 -8.05 7.18 -0.61
C ARG A 95 -8.00 8.64 -1.01
N ASP A 96 -6.83 9.07 -1.44
CA ASP A 96 -6.61 10.32 -2.16
C ASP A 96 -6.73 10.07 -3.66
N LYS A 97 -6.77 11.15 -4.43
CA LYS A 97 -6.88 11.11 -5.89
C LYS A 97 -8.13 10.37 -6.37
N SER A 98 -8.34 10.35 -7.67
CA SER A 98 -9.54 9.81 -8.32
C SER A 98 -10.85 10.40 -7.72
N LEU A 99 -11.99 9.89 -8.13
CA LEU A 99 -13.30 10.23 -7.55
C LEU A 99 -13.44 9.74 -6.09
N HIS A 100 -12.64 8.78 -5.66
CA HIS A 100 -12.64 8.31 -4.26
C HIS A 100 -12.21 9.38 -3.26
N ALA A 101 -11.41 10.38 -3.69
CA ALA A 101 -10.99 11.47 -2.81
C ALA A 101 -12.17 12.28 -2.27
N PHE A 102 -13.25 12.41 -3.03
CA PHE A 102 -14.43 13.17 -2.60
C PHE A 102 -15.10 12.60 -1.36
N ALA A 103 -15.04 11.29 -1.14
CA ALA A 103 -15.64 10.64 0.02
C ALA A 103 -15.10 11.18 1.36
N LYS A 104 -13.88 11.72 1.38
CA LYS A 104 -13.26 12.31 2.59
C LYS A 104 -13.75 13.72 2.90
N TYR A 105 -14.33 14.40 1.94
CA TYR A 105 -14.77 15.80 2.05
C TYR A 105 -16.30 15.95 2.06
N THR A 106 -17.02 14.83 2.04
CA THR A 106 -18.48 14.78 1.99
C THR A 106 -19.04 13.87 3.07
N GLU A 107 -20.23 14.19 3.54
CA GLU A 107 -21.01 13.33 4.43
C GLU A 107 -22.35 13.01 3.81
N THR A 108 -22.80 11.77 4.00
CA THR A 108 -24.12 11.32 3.54
C THR A 108 -25.13 11.55 4.65
N LYS A 109 -26.18 12.32 4.34
CA LYS A 109 -27.31 12.57 5.23
C LYS A 109 -28.58 12.05 4.60
N THR A 110 -29.34 11.24 5.32
CA THR A 110 -30.66 10.78 4.91
C THR A 110 -31.74 11.52 5.67
N THR A 111 -32.74 12.04 4.94
CA THR A 111 -33.93 12.66 5.55
C THR A 111 -35.16 11.89 5.10
N TRP A 112 -35.94 11.43 6.05
CA TRP A 112 -37.23 10.80 5.83
C TRP A 112 -38.33 11.78 6.24
N ILE A 113 -39.21 12.14 5.30
CA ILE A 113 -40.36 13.01 5.57
C ILE A 113 -41.64 12.24 5.21
N ARG A 114 -42.48 12.07 6.19
CA ARG A 114 -43.85 11.62 5.95
C ARG A 114 -44.70 12.85 5.59
N ILE A 115 -45.30 12.81 4.43
CA ILE A 115 -46.30 13.81 4.01
C ILE A 115 -47.64 13.10 4.03
N ASP A 116 -48.51 13.52 4.96
CA ASP A 116 -49.90 13.06 4.96
C ASP A 116 -50.65 13.90 3.94
N SER A 117 -51.29 13.26 2.95
CA SER A 117 -52.19 13.97 2.02
C SER A 117 -53.27 14.64 2.81
N PRO A 118 -53.58 15.93 2.60
CA PRO A 118 -54.82 16.51 3.07
C PRO A 118 -55.95 15.77 2.34
N VAL A 119 -56.83 15.11 3.09
CA VAL A 119 -58.05 14.50 2.58
C VAL A 119 -58.97 15.57 2.08
#